data_090ac2183932d47a3b6caad54a7320c0
#
_entry.id   090ac2183932d47a3b6caad54a7320c0
#
_cell.length_a   1.000
_cell.length_b   1.000
_cell.length_c   1.000
_cell.angle_alpha   90.00
_cell.angle_beta   90.00
_cell.angle_gamma   90.00
#
_symmetry.space_group_name_H-M   'P 1'
#
loop_
_entity.id
_entity.type
_entity.pdbx_description
1 polymer ?
#
loop_
_entity_poly.entity_id
_entity_poly.type
_entity_poly.pdbx_seq_one_letter_code
_entity_poly.pdbx_strand_id
1 'polypeptide(L)'
;MRNKFFLIFILTISFAKVSIRIESNPHSAHVKIDGEPFGLTPIENISLLPGLYKIDLTLEEFAPIHYSFDLQTAGFAVLRFQLNRIYTVTFNTQEKGLNYELDDQYNWIEEKINLKMEEGIHNLKVFDGDSLVDE
;
A
#
# COMPACT_ATOMS: atom_id res chain seq x y z
N MET A 1 -36.80 0.38 -58.36
CA MET A 1 -36.38 -0.09 -57.03
C MET A 1 -34.96 0.47 -56.76
N ARG A 2 -34.87 1.45 -55.83
CA ARG A 2 -33.57 2.03 -55.44
C ARG A 2 -33.15 1.34 -54.17
N ASN A 3 -32.17 0.41 -54.25
CA ASN A 3 -31.53 -0.18 -53.12
C ASN A 3 -30.67 0.87 -52.41
N LYS A 4 -31.09 1.31 -51.23
CA LYS A 4 -30.27 2.12 -50.32
C LYS A 4 -29.34 1.14 -49.57
N PHE A 5 -28.09 1.05 -50.01
CA PHE A 5 -27.04 0.45 -49.23
C PHE A 5 -26.77 1.33 -48.02
N PHE A 6 -27.13 0.85 -46.85
CA PHE A 6 -26.78 1.51 -45.60
C PHE A 6 -25.36 1.01 -45.22
N LEU A 7 -24.36 1.82 -45.46
CA LEU A 7 -22.99 1.54 -45.05
C LEU A 7 -22.87 1.81 -43.54
N ILE A 8 -22.89 0.72 -42.73
CA ILE A 8 -22.63 0.83 -41.30
C ILE A 8 -21.13 0.98 -41.15
N PHE A 9 -20.66 2.19 -40.77
CA PHE A 9 -19.29 2.44 -40.39
C PHE A 9 -19.10 2.01 -38.95
N ILE A 10 -18.50 0.82 -38.74
CA ILE A 10 -18.11 0.38 -37.41
C ILE A 10 -16.82 1.07 -37.04
N LEU A 11 -16.88 2.13 -36.23
CA LEU A 11 -15.70 2.80 -35.69
C LEU A 11 -15.11 1.90 -34.57
N THR A 12 -14.07 1.14 -34.88
CA THR A 12 -13.32 0.40 -33.88
C THR A 12 -12.36 1.35 -33.19
N ILE A 13 -12.70 1.72 -31.94
CA ILE A 13 -11.81 2.46 -31.05
C ILE A 13 -10.82 1.44 -30.47
N SER A 14 -9.57 1.48 -30.95
CA SER A 14 -8.47 0.70 -30.40
C SER A 14 -7.79 1.50 -29.28
N PHE A 15 -7.92 1.04 -28.06
CA PHE A 15 -7.15 1.60 -26.94
C PHE A 15 -5.76 0.97 -26.93
N ALA A 16 -4.71 1.79 -26.98
CA ALA A 16 -3.35 1.32 -26.82
C ALA A 16 -3.14 0.87 -25.37
N LYS A 17 -2.61 -0.33 -25.19
CA LYS A 17 -2.19 -0.81 -23.87
C LYS A 17 -0.88 -0.14 -23.46
N VAL A 18 -0.75 0.13 -22.17
CA VAL A 18 0.46 0.67 -21.55
C VAL A 18 1.17 -0.46 -20.84
N SER A 19 2.49 -0.56 -21.01
CA SER A 19 3.32 -1.52 -20.29
C SER A 19 3.79 -0.91 -18.96
N ILE A 20 3.60 -1.63 -17.85
CA ILE A 20 4.12 -1.23 -16.56
C ILE A 20 5.06 -2.30 -15.98
N ARG A 21 6.00 -1.84 -15.16
CA ARG A 21 6.87 -2.66 -14.34
C ARG A 21 6.65 -2.33 -12.87
N ILE A 22 6.58 -3.34 -12.01
CA ILE A 22 6.40 -3.18 -10.56
C ILE A 22 7.60 -3.78 -9.86
N GLU A 23 8.29 -2.96 -9.07
CA GLU A 23 9.44 -3.34 -8.27
C GLU A 23 9.16 -3.07 -6.80
N SER A 24 9.75 -3.87 -5.91
CA SER A 24 9.77 -3.60 -4.48
C SER A 24 11.14 -3.85 -3.88
N ASN A 25 11.40 -3.21 -2.77
CA ASN A 25 12.53 -3.50 -1.89
C ASN A 25 11.98 -3.77 -0.47
N PRO A 26 12.17 -5.01 0.06
CA PRO A 26 12.77 -6.17 -0.60
C PRO A 26 11.91 -6.72 -1.76
N HIS A 27 12.53 -7.55 -2.59
CA HIS A 27 11.86 -8.28 -3.66
C HIS A 27 10.92 -9.37 -3.14
N SER A 28 10.18 -10.00 -4.06
CA SER A 28 9.28 -11.12 -3.79
C SER A 28 8.01 -10.75 -3.02
N ALA A 29 7.60 -9.48 -3.06
CA ALA A 29 6.28 -9.09 -2.58
C ALA A 29 5.20 -9.58 -3.54
N HIS A 30 4.13 -10.14 -2.99
CA HIS A 30 2.93 -10.50 -3.74
C HIS A 30 2.23 -9.23 -4.22
N VAL A 31 1.88 -9.20 -5.49
CA VAL A 31 1.19 -8.07 -6.11
C VAL A 31 -0.21 -8.48 -6.53
N LYS A 32 -1.19 -7.65 -6.16
CA LYS A 32 -2.54 -7.67 -6.74
C LYS A 32 -2.82 -6.34 -7.40
N ILE A 33 -3.54 -6.37 -8.52
CA ILE A 33 -4.06 -5.19 -9.19
C ILE A 33 -5.58 -5.34 -9.27
N ASP A 34 -6.32 -4.38 -8.70
CA ASP A 34 -7.78 -4.42 -8.56
C ASP A 34 -8.28 -5.74 -7.93
N GLY A 35 -7.50 -6.30 -6.98
CA GLY A 35 -7.79 -7.54 -6.28
C GLY A 35 -7.34 -8.82 -7.00
N GLU A 36 -6.97 -8.76 -8.28
CA GLU A 36 -6.48 -9.89 -9.05
C GLU A 36 -4.98 -10.11 -8.85
N PRO A 37 -4.51 -11.35 -8.62
CA PRO A 37 -3.11 -11.65 -8.40
C PRO A 37 -2.30 -11.57 -9.71
N PHE A 38 -1.16 -10.87 -9.64
CA PHE A 38 -0.24 -10.70 -10.78
C PHE A 38 1.12 -11.42 -10.59
N GLY A 39 1.48 -11.83 -9.38
CA GLY A 39 2.71 -12.55 -9.07
C GLY A 39 3.57 -11.86 -8.03
N LEU A 40 4.89 -12.06 -8.12
CA LEU A 40 5.89 -11.57 -7.17
C LEU A 40 6.78 -10.50 -7.83
N THR A 41 7.12 -9.45 -7.06
CA THR A 41 8.07 -8.44 -7.54
C THR A 41 9.50 -8.98 -7.70
N PRO A 42 10.28 -8.52 -8.71
CA PRO A 42 9.87 -7.57 -9.76
C PRO A 42 9.00 -8.23 -10.82
N ILE A 43 7.94 -7.54 -11.26
CA ILE A 43 7.08 -7.99 -12.36
C ILE A 43 7.30 -7.05 -13.54
N GLU A 44 7.61 -7.62 -14.69
CA GLU A 44 7.85 -6.88 -15.92
C GLU A 44 6.71 -7.06 -16.91
N ASN A 45 6.53 -6.06 -17.78
CA ASN A 45 5.67 -6.14 -18.95
C ASN A 45 4.18 -6.42 -18.64
N ILE A 46 3.67 -5.88 -17.53
CA ILE A 46 2.23 -5.91 -17.26
C ILE A 46 1.55 -4.96 -18.26
N SER A 47 0.64 -5.50 -19.06
CA SER A 47 -0.04 -4.75 -20.10
C SER A 47 -1.44 -4.37 -19.64
N LEU A 48 -1.67 -3.09 -19.36
CA LEU A 48 -2.95 -2.56 -18.87
C LEU A 48 -3.51 -1.51 -19.85
N LEU A 49 -4.83 -1.35 -19.83
CA LEU A 49 -5.47 -0.21 -20.50
C LEU A 49 -5.29 1.05 -19.65
N PRO A 50 -5.33 2.25 -20.25
CA PRO A 50 -5.40 3.48 -19.47
C PRO A 50 -6.56 3.49 -18.50
N GLY A 51 -6.34 3.98 -17.27
CA GLY A 51 -7.36 4.03 -16.24
C GLY A 51 -6.81 4.09 -14.82
N LEU A 52 -7.73 4.12 -13.85
CA LEU A 52 -7.43 4.13 -12.43
C LEU A 52 -7.33 2.70 -11.91
N TYR A 53 -6.24 2.38 -11.22
CA TYR A 53 -5.95 1.06 -10.68
C TYR A 53 -5.60 1.13 -9.19
N LYS A 54 -5.89 0.05 -8.47
CA LYS A 54 -5.43 -0.18 -7.10
C LYS A 54 -4.41 -1.30 -7.10
N ILE A 55 -3.27 -1.04 -6.49
CA ILE A 55 -2.21 -2.03 -6.29
C ILE A 55 -2.09 -2.33 -4.82
N ASP A 56 -2.12 -3.61 -4.49
CA ASP A 56 -1.82 -4.12 -3.16
C ASP A 56 -0.53 -4.94 -3.22
N LEU A 57 0.44 -4.58 -2.37
CA LEU A 57 1.66 -5.36 -2.15
C LEU A 57 1.64 -5.94 -0.75
N THR A 58 1.96 -7.23 -0.64
CA THR A 58 2.10 -7.92 0.64
C THR A 58 3.36 -8.77 0.66
N LEU A 59 4.08 -8.71 1.77
CA LEU A 59 5.24 -9.55 2.06
C LEU A 59 5.21 -9.89 3.55
N GLU A 60 5.54 -11.14 3.90
CA GLU A 60 5.57 -11.58 5.29
C GLU A 60 6.57 -10.73 6.10
N GLU A 61 6.21 -10.36 7.33
CA GLU A 61 6.96 -9.47 8.22
C GLU A 61 7.08 -8.00 7.75
N PHE A 62 6.37 -7.60 6.69
CA PHE A 62 6.37 -6.22 6.21
C PHE A 62 4.96 -5.63 6.22
N ALA A 63 4.89 -4.31 6.38
CA ALA A 63 3.64 -3.59 6.28
C ALA A 63 3.07 -3.67 4.85
N PRO A 64 1.77 -3.98 4.69
CA PRO A 64 1.17 -4.02 3.37
C PRO A 64 1.10 -2.61 2.78
N ILE A 65 1.26 -2.52 1.46
CA ILE A 65 1.10 -1.27 0.73
C ILE A 65 -0.18 -1.33 -0.09
N HIS A 66 -1.00 -0.27 0.03
CA HIS A 66 -2.18 -0.03 -0.77
C HIS A 66 -1.98 1.26 -1.55
N TYR A 67 -1.90 1.17 -2.87
CA TYR A 67 -1.57 2.30 -3.72
C TYR A 67 -2.56 2.42 -4.88
N SER A 68 -3.08 3.62 -5.08
CA SER A 68 -3.93 3.93 -6.24
C SER A 68 -3.16 4.80 -7.23
N PHE A 69 -3.21 4.47 -8.50
CA PHE A 69 -2.56 5.24 -9.54
C PHE A 69 -3.44 5.36 -10.79
N ASP A 70 -3.28 6.49 -11.47
CA ASP A 70 -3.95 6.76 -12.74
C ASP A 70 -2.97 6.52 -13.89
N LEU A 71 -3.22 5.46 -14.65
CA LEU A 71 -2.39 5.07 -15.77
C LEU A 71 -2.80 5.87 -17.03
N GLN A 72 -1.94 6.80 -17.42
CA GLN A 72 -2.16 7.65 -18.58
C GLN A 72 -1.83 6.93 -19.92
N THR A 73 -2.27 7.52 -21.01
CA THR A 73 -2.32 6.91 -22.37
C THR A 73 -0.99 6.73 -23.07
N ALA A 74 0.16 7.02 -22.48
CA ALA A 74 1.42 6.95 -23.21
C ALA A 74 2.56 6.32 -22.40
N GLY A 75 3.20 5.32 -22.99
CA GLY A 75 4.55 4.90 -22.67
C GLY A 75 4.67 3.70 -21.73
N PHE A 76 5.81 3.65 -21.08
CA PHE A 76 6.22 2.65 -20.11
C PHE A 76 6.32 3.32 -18.73
N ALA A 77 5.72 2.72 -17.72
CA ALA A 77 5.79 3.20 -16.33
C ALA A 77 6.49 2.18 -15.42
N VAL A 78 7.32 2.69 -14.51
CA VAL A 78 7.94 1.87 -13.46
C VAL A 78 7.43 2.35 -12.11
N LEU A 79 6.79 1.45 -11.37
CA LEU A 79 6.34 1.67 -10.00
C LEU A 79 7.32 0.99 -9.05
N ARG A 80 7.91 1.77 -8.13
CA ARG A 80 8.88 1.30 -7.15
C ARG A 80 8.33 1.51 -5.74
N PHE A 81 8.36 0.45 -4.95
CA PHE A 81 7.85 0.44 -3.59
C PHE A 81 8.94 0.04 -2.59
N GLN A 82 9.06 0.82 -1.51
CA GLN A 82 9.84 0.45 -0.35
C GLN A 82 8.88 -0.13 0.69
N LEU A 83 9.09 -1.38 1.10
CA LEU A 83 8.32 -2.00 2.17
C LEU A 83 9.03 -1.80 3.51
N ASN A 84 8.28 -1.41 4.53
CA ASN A 84 8.77 -1.22 5.88
C ASN A 84 8.57 -2.49 6.68
N ARG A 85 9.60 -2.94 7.38
CA ARG A 85 9.53 -4.13 8.20
C ARG A 85 8.69 -3.90 9.45
N ILE A 86 7.94 -4.92 9.86
CA ILE A 86 7.19 -4.92 11.11
C ILE A 86 7.98 -5.67 12.17
N TYR A 87 8.17 -5.02 13.33
CA TYR A 87 8.81 -5.59 14.50
C TYR A 87 7.79 -5.80 15.62
N THR A 88 7.98 -6.85 16.42
CA THR A 88 7.29 -6.96 17.71
C THR A 88 8.15 -6.30 18.78
N VAL A 89 7.64 -5.22 19.34
CA VAL A 89 8.31 -4.46 20.39
C VAL A 89 7.59 -4.73 21.72
N THR A 90 8.36 -5.09 22.77
CA THR A 90 7.84 -5.23 24.11
C THR A 90 8.07 -3.92 24.86
N PHE A 91 6.99 -3.26 25.23
CA PHE A 91 7.02 -2.19 26.21
C PHE A 91 6.97 -2.81 27.62
N ASN A 92 7.80 -2.33 28.53
CA ASN A 92 7.84 -2.79 29.91
C ASN A 92 8.25 -1.62 30.81
N THR A 93 7.43 -1.30 31.83
CA THR A 93 7.68 -0.25 32.80
C THR A 93 7.45 -0.77 34.23
N GLN A 94 8.03 -0.11 35.23
CA GLN A 94 7.75 -0.33 36.65
C GLN A 94 6.80 0.74 37.20
N GLU A 95 6.54 1.79 36.44
CA GLU A 95 5.63 2.87 36.82
C GLU A 95 4.18 2.39 36.71
N LYS A 96 3.36 2.76 37.72
CA LYS A 96 1.95 2.38 37.81
C LYS A 96 1.03 3.58 37.67
N GLY A 97 -0.13 3.32 37.06
CA GLY A 97 -1.20 4.32 36.97
C GLY A 97 -0.98 5.37 35.90
N LEU A 98 0.03 5.19 35.02
CA LEU A 98 0.25 6.05 33.89
C LEU A 98 -0.50 5.56 32.65
N ASN A 99 -0.88 6.50 31.78
CA ASN A 99 -1.42 6.22 30.47
C ASN A 99 -0.32 6.46 29.44
N TYR A 100 -0.26 5.57 28.48
CA TYR A 100 0.71 5.63 27.38
C TYR A 100 -0.02 5.79 26.06
N GLU A 101 0.47 6.67 25.20
CA GLU A 101 -0.04 6.91 23.85
C GLU A 101 1.11 6.84 22.86
N LEU A 102 0.99 5.99 21.86
CA LEU A 102 2.00 5.84 20.80
C LEU A 102 1.40 6.26 19.47
N ASP A 103 2.06 7.21 18.80
CA ASP A 103 1.72 7.71 17.46
C ASP A 103 0.27 8.20 17.34
N ASP A 104 -0.32 8.71 18.42
CA ASP A 104 -1.74 9.12 18.50
C ASP A 104 -2.75 8.00 18.11
N GLN A 105 -2.32 6.75 18.09
CA GLN A 105 -3.12 5.60 17.63
C GLN A 105 -3.33 4.53 18.68
N TYR A 106 -2.29 4.22 19.45
CA TYR A 106 -2.31 3.15 20.45
C TYR A 106 -2.31 3.74 21.84
N ASN A 107 -3.27 3.31 22.66
CA ASN A 107 -3.36 3.74 24.05
C ASN A 107 -3.40 2.54 24.97
N TRP A 108 -2.65 2.57 26.08
CA TRP A 108 -2.66 1.51 27.08
C TRP A 108 -2.28 2.04 28.47
N ILE A 109 -2.57 1.22 29.48
CA ILE A 109 -2.26 1.48 30.90
C ILE A 109 -1.48 0.33 31.54
N GLU A 110 -1.30 -0.77 30.82
CA GLU A 110 -0.60 -1.95 31.30
C GLU A 110 0.90 -1.69 31.43
N GLU A 111 1.50 -2.26 32.49
CA GLU A 111 2.94 -2.17 32.74
C GLU A 111 3.77 -2.93 31.69
N LYS A 112 3.15 -3.89 31.01
CA LYS A 112 3.80 -4.70 29.96
C LYS A 112 2.83 -5.03 28.84
N ILE A 113 3.18 -4.63 27.61
CA ILE A 113 2.47 -5.00 26.38
C ILE A 113 3.44 -5.34 25.26
N ASN A 114 2.92 -6.03 24.25
CA ASN A 114 3.62 -6.27 23.00
C ASN A 114 2.88 -5.52 21.88
N LEU A 115 3.61 -4.72 21.13
CA LEU A 115 3.12 -3.94 20.00
C LEU A 115 3.79 -4.41 18.71
N LYS A 116 3.04 -4.40 17.60
CA LYS A 116 3.61 -4.53 16.26
C LYS A 116 3.81 -3.14 15.68
N MET A 117 5.04 -2.81 15.34
CA MET A 117 5.44 -1.49 14.88
C MET A 117 6.21 -1.62 13.57
N GLU A 118 5.94 -0.71 12.64
CA GLU A 118 6.77 -0.58 11.45
C GLU A 118 8.15 -0.02 11.82
N GLU A 119 9.13 -0.26 10.98
CA GLU A 119 10.43 0.39 11.10
C GLU A 119 10.29 1.91 10.89
N GLY A 120 10.79 2.71 11.85
CA GLY A 120 10.69 4.16 11.75
C GLY A 120 10.90 4.87 13.07
N ILE A 121 10.55 6.15 13.07
CA ILE A 121 10.52 7.00 14.26
C ILE A 121 9.10 6.99 14.79
N HIS A 122 8.96 6.72 16.08
CA HIS A 122 7.69 6.65 16.78
C HIS A 122 7.68 7.63 17.94
N ASN A 123 6.53 8.22 18.20
CA ASN A 123 6.32 9.16 19.30
C ASN A 123 5.54 8.48 20.43
N LEU A 124 6.14 8.40 21.61
CA LEU A 124 5.52 7.87 22.82
C LEU A 124 5.25 9.00 23.80
N LYS A 125 3.98 9.25 24.11
CA LYS A 125 3.54 10.20 25.13
C LYS A 125 3.14 9.46 26.39
N VAL A 126 3.47 10.04 27.54
CA VAL A 126 3.15 9.49 28.86
C VAL A 126 2.32 10.49 29.64
N PHE A 127 1.20 10.03 30.20
CA PHE A 127 0.27 10.87 30.94
C PHE A 127 0.05 10.35 32.39
N ASP A 128 -0.02 11.28 33.33
CA ASP A 128 -0.55 11.06 34.67
C ASP A 128 -1.94 11.72 34.76
N GLY A 129 -2.99 10.91 34.69
CA GLY A 129 -4.35 11.39 34.44
C GLY A 129 -4.42 12.12 33.08
N ASP A 130 -4.82 13.39 33.09
CA ASP A 130 -4.89 14.23 31.87
C ASP A 130 -3.63 15.07 31.63
N SER A 131 -2.60 14.91 32.47
CA SER A 131 -1.37 15.71 32.39
C SER A 131 -0.30 14.95 31.62
N LEU A 132 0.21 15.55 30.53
CA LEU A 132 1.39 15.04 29.80
C LEU A 132 2.61 15.20 30.70
N VAL A 133 3.31 14.09 30.99
CA VAL A 133 4.51 14.08 31.84
C VAL A 133 5.78 13.82 31.06
N ASP A 134 5.70 13.21 29.88
CA ASP A 134 6.84 12.96 28.99
C ASP A 134 6.39 12.75 27.53
N GLU A 135 7.31 13.13 26.58
CA GLU A 135 7.12 12.96 25.12
C GLU A 135 8.44 12.68 24.41
#